data_9cc28092cdb8c5af7355400bfe6655eb
#
_entry.id   9cc28092cdb8c5af7355400bfe6655eb
#
_cell.length_a   1.000
_cell.length_b   1.000
_cell.length_c   1.000
_cell.angle_alpha   90.00
_cell.angle_beta   90.00
_cell.angle_gamma   90.00
#
_symmetry.space_group_name_H-M   'P 1'
#
loop_
_entity.id
_entity.type
_entity.pdbx_description
1 polymer ?
#
loop_
_entity_poly.entity_id
_entity_poly.type
_entity_poly.pdbx_seq_one_letter_code
_entity_poly.pdbx_strand_id
1 'polypeptide(L)'
;MKHFAGALAGSLLIAVAPPLHAEAYPKGAIGLIIPLAPGDATDTSARAMAEDVARELKVPIVPVNRPGAGGSLGVELLTKAKPDGYTIILANNASLVFRSILDPKTANYNPLTDLTPLGLAMRSPSIFAVRGDAPYRNFKELVEYAKKNPGKLRVGTAGVGSVGEFCVRTINTATGAGLIPIPFTGASPAVSALLGGHIEGIVLALGTVTAHLRSGALRGIVLSSKYPDFPDLPTMAELGYSEPLFGIWVAFFGPAGLPADVAGKLVPALEHAIKSPDIAAKLKPLGILTEYSPPDRLLAEIRNEHRRVEDIAKKSGLVK
;
A
#
# COMPACT_ATOMS: atom_id res chain seq x y z
N MET A 1 -56.41 54.87 53.03
CA MET A 1 -55.12 54.11 52.90
C MET A 1 -55.30 53.12 51.77
N LYS A 2 -54.73 53.42 50.60
CA LYS A 2 -54.82 52.59 49.37
C LYS A 2 -53.43 52.09 49.03
N HIS A 3 -53.19 50.76 49.07
CA HIS A 3 -51.95 50.13 48.71
C HIS A 3 -51.95 49.93 47.21
N PHE A 4 -50.98 50.54 46.53
CA PHE A 4 -50.59 50.23 45.11
C PHE A 4 -49.57 49.11 45.12
N ALA A 5 -49.88 47.95 44.55
CA ALA A 5 -48.97 46.90 44.27
C ALA A 5 -48.50 47.03 42.80
N GLY A 6 -47.25 47.41 42.57
CA GLY A 6 -46.66 47.47 41.26
C GLY A 6 -46.10 46.12 40.90
N ALA A 7 -46.57 45.47 39.82
CA ALA A 7 -46.02 44.26 39.24
C ALA A 7 -44.90 44.61 38.29
N LEU A 8 -43.66 44.19 38.61
CA LEU A 8 -42.49 44.23 37.68
C LEU A 8 -42.59 43.03 36.76
N ALA A 9 -42.93 43.27 35.51
CA ALA A 9 -42.80 42.26 34.45
C ALA A 9 -41.35 42.25 33.96
N GLY A 10 -40.56 41.22 34.35
CA GLY A 10 -39.23 40.99 33.87
C GLY A 10 -39.27 40.35 32.47
N SER A 11 -38.94 41.11 31.43
CA SER A 11 -38.77 40.56 30.07
C SER A 11 -37.48 39.76 29.98
N LEU A 12 -37.61 38.43 29.86
CA LEU A 12 -36.52 37.50 29.62
C LEU A 12 -36.11 37.61 28.14
N LEU A 13 -35.04 38.33 27.85
CA LEU A 13 -34.40 38.36 26.53
C LEU A 13 -33.69 37.02 26.32
N ILE A 14 -34.30 36.12 25.55
CA ILE A 14 -33.64 34.92 25.03
C ILE A 14 -32.67 35.38 23.91
N ALA A 15 -31.38 35.46 24.22
CA ALA A 15 -30.34 35.67 23.25
C ALA A 15 -30.25 34.42 22.36
N VAL A 16 -30.80 34.47 21.16
CA VAL A 16 -30.62 33.48 20.13
C VAL A 16 -29.15 33.62 19.63
N ALA A 17 -28.27 32.75 20.13
CA ALA A 17 -26.91 32.67 19.59
C ALA A 17 -26.99 32.33 18.08
N PRO A 18 -26.28 33.06 17.22
CA PRO A 18 -26.24 32.71 15.81
C PRO A 18 -25.68 31.28 15.66
N PRO A 19 -26.19 30.49 14.69
CA PRO A 19 -25.64 29.16 14.43
C PRO A 19 -24.16 29.33 14.13
N LEU A 20 -23.29 28.67 14.90
CA LEU A 20 -21.89 28.50 14.56
C LEU A 20 -21.90 27.79 13.20
N HIS A 21 -21.69 28.53 12.13
CA HIS A 21 -21.40 27.95 10.83
C HIS A 21 -20.06 27.25 10.99
N ALA A 22 -20.07 25.92 11.10
CA ALA A 22 -18.86 25.13 11.01
C ALA A 22 -18.17 25.58 9.71
N GLU A 23 -17.01 26.16 9.87
CA GLU A 23 -16.27 26.68 8.73
C GLU A 23 -16.04 25.56 7.72
N ALA A 24 -16.37 25.80 6.43
CA ALA A 24 -16.35 24.76 5.40
C ALA A 24 -14.91 24.20 5.21
N TYR A 25 -14.72 22.92 5.46
CA TYR A 25 -13.48 22.18 5.16
C TYR A 25 -13.36 21.95 3.63
N PRO A 26 -12.16 21.98 3.01
CA PRO A 26 -10.89 22.48 3.55
C PRO A 26 -10.71 23.99 3.31
N LYS A 27 -9.95 24.67 4.22
CA LYS A 27 -9.59 26.11 4.09
C LYS A 27 -8.12 26.37 3.84
N GLY A 28 -7.30 25.37 3.96
CA GLY A 28 -5.85 25.49 3.87
C GLY A 28 -5.20 24.25 3.26
N ALA A 29 -3.88 24.32 3.13
CA ALA A 29 -3.10 23.22 2.57
C ALA A 29 -3.24 21.92 3.37
N ILE A 30 -3.33 20.81 2.66
CA ILE A 30 -3.38 19.45 3.23
C ILE A 30 -2.01 18.79 3.05
N GLY A 31 -1.39 18.36 4.14
CA GLY A 31 -0.16 17.59 4.12
C GLY A 31 -0.42 16.14 3.69
N LEU A 32 0.28 15.69 2.66
CA LEU A 32 0.25 14.30 2.20
C LEU A 32 1.56 13.60 2.59
N ILE A 33 1.52 12.79 3.64
CA ILE A 33 2.67 11.99 4.06
C ILE A 33 2.93 10.89 3.04
N ILE A 34 4.20 10.71 2.67
CA ILE A 34 4.70 9.60 1.86
C ILE A 34 5.73 8.86 2.72
N PRO A 35 5.43 7.62 3.19
CA PRO A 35 6.27 6.93 4.16
C PRO A 35 7.54 6.31 3.54
N LEU A 36 7.82 6.58 2.28
CA LEU A 36 8.92 6.01 1.50
C LEU A 36 9.82 7.12 0.94
N ALA A 37 10.98 6.72 0.42
CA ALA A 37 11.96 7.64 -0.13
C ALA A 37 11.45 8.32 -1.42
N PRO A 38 11.94 9.52 -1.75
CA PRO A 38 11.67 10.14 -3.05
C PRO A 38 12.05 9.22 -4.22
N GLY A 39 11.20 9.20 -5.25
CA GLY A 39 11.37 8.36 -6.44
C GLY A 39 10.87 6.91 -6.30
N ASP A 40 10.38 6.50 -5.12
CA ASP A 40 9.62 5.25 -4.97
C ASP A 40 8.29 5.33 -5.75
N ALA A 41 7.73 4.16 -6.10
CA ALA A 41 6.44 4.09 -6.80
C ALA A 41 5.32 4.82 -6.05
N THR A 42 5.32 4.74 -4.72
CA THR A 42 4.36 5.45 -3.86
C THR A 42 4.56 6.96 -3.93
N ASP A 43 5.82 7.45 -3.92
CA ASP A 43 6.13 8.87 -4.04
C ASP A 43 5.73 9.41 -5.41
N THR A 44 6.07 8.70 -6.48
CA THR A 44 5.71 9.08 -7.85
C THR A 44 4.18 9.18 -8.01
N SER A 45 3.45 8.21 -7.47
CA SER A 45 1.99 8.19 -7.52
C SER A 45 1.36 9.29 -6.68
N ALA A 46 1.87 9.51 -5.46
CA ALA A 46 1.40 10.57 -4.57
C ALA A 46 1.50 11.96 -5.23
N ARG A 47 2.64 12.24 -5.86
CA ARG A 47 2.87 13.53 -6.55
C ARG A 47 1.99 13.68 -7.79
N ALA A 48 1.81 12.60 -8.57
CA ALA A 48 0.93 12.62 -9.72
C ALA A 48 -0.54 12.90 -9.34
N MET A 49 -1.02 12.33 -8.23
CA MET A 49 -2.40 12.52 -7.76
C MET A 49 -2.60 13.83 -7.00
N ALA A 50 -1.56 14.35 -6.32
CA ALA A 50 -1.66 15.55 -5.47
C ALA A 50 -2.17 16.77 -6.24
N GLU A 51 -1.75 16.96 -7.50
CA GLU A 51 -2.17 18.08 -8.35
C GLU A 51 -3.67 18.01 -8.69
N ASP A 52 -4.17 16.81 -8.99
CA ASP A 52 -5.59 16.60 -9.33
C ASP A 52 -6.48 16.79 -8.10
N VAL A 53 -6.08 16.24 -6.95
CA VAL A 53 -6.78 16.43 -5.68
C VAL A 53 -6.77 17.91 -5.28
N ALA A 54 -5.67 18.64 -5.48
CA ALA A 54 -5.58 20.06 -5.20
C ALA A 54 -6.55 20.89 -6.06
N ARG A 55 -6.71 20.53 -7.34
CA ARG A 55 -7.69 21.19 -8.23
C ARG A 55 -9.12 20.97 -7.76
N GLU A 56 -9.44 19.73 -7.37
CA GLU A 56 -10.78 19.36 -6.91
C GLU A 56 -11.15 20.04 -5.59
N LEU A 57 -10.24 20.02 -4.62
CA LEU A 57 -10.46 20.59 -3.29
C LEU A 57 -10.21 22.12 -3.22
N LYS A 58 -9.62 22.71 -4.27
CA LYS A 58 -9.23 24.14 -4.36
C LYS A 58 -8.30 24.59 -3.25
N VAL A 59 -7.48 23.68 -2.74
CA VAL A 59 -6.41 23.95 -1.75
C VAL A 59 -5.15 23.16 -2.13
N PRO A 60 -3.95 23.64 -1.76
CA PRO A 60 -2.71 22.91 -2.00
C PRO A 60 -2.70 21.55 -1.30
N ILE A 61 -2.29 20.50 -2.02
CA ILE A 61 -1.88 19.21 -1.44
C ILE A 61 -0.36 19.18 -1.43
N VAL A 62 0.25 19.02 -0.26
CA VAL A 62 1.69 19.13 -0.06
C VAL A 62 2.31 17.76 0.23
N PRO A 63 2.90 17.06 -0.77
CA PRO A 63 3.58 15.79 -0.56
C PRO A 63 4.86 15.96 0.27
N VAL A 64 4.99 15.19 1.35
CA VAL A 64 6.14 15.22 2.27
C VAL A 64 6.63 13.81 2.55
N ASN A 65 7.85 13.48 2.12
CA ASN A 65 8.46 12.19 2.41
C ASN A 65 8.84 12.08 3.90
N ARG A 66 8.44 10.98 4.53
CA ARG A 66 8.79 10.59 5.90
C ARG A 66 9.23 9.13 5.93
N PRO A 67 10.37 8.81 5.29
CA PRO A 67 10.87 7.45 5.25
C PRO A 67 11.44 7.02 6.61
N GLY A 68 11.54 5.71 6.82
CA GLY A 68 12.16 5.12 7.99
C GLY A 68 11.43 3.86 8.46
N ALA A 69 12.17 2.90 9.01
CA ALA A 69 11.68 1.64 9.54
C ALA A 69 10.71 0.90 8.59
N GLY A 70 11.02 0.87 7.27
CA GLY A 70 10.15 0.24 6.27
C GLY A 70 8.83 0.97 6.03
N GLY A 71 8.77 2.28 6.34
CA GLY A 71 7.59 3.13 6.19
C GLY A 71 6.76 3.30 7.46
N SER A 72 7.01 2.51 8.53
CA SER A 72 6.22 2.59 9.76
C SER A 72 6.32 3.96 10.44
N LEU A 73 7.47 4.65 10.35
CA LEU A 73 7.62 5.99 10.91
C LEU A 73 6.60 6.98 10.32
N GLY A 74 6.37 6.95 9.01
CA GLY A 74 5.38 7.82 8.36
C GLY A 74 3.96 7.49 8.80
N VAL A 75 3.64 6.20 8.99
CA VAL A 75 2.33 5.75 9.49
C VAL A 75 2.12 6.21 10.93
N GLU A 76 3.12 6.07 11.81
CA GLU A 76 3.05 6.56 13.20
C GLU A 76 2.85 8.08 13.28
N LEU A 77 3.45 8.84 12.38
CA LEU A 77 3.22 10.29 12.32
C LEU A 77 1.75 10.60 12.01
N LEU A 78 1.13 9.81 11.12
CA LEU A 78 -0.29 9.96 10.84
C LEU A 78 -1.16 9.63 12.06
N THR A 79 -0.89 8.52 12.77
CA THR A 79 -1.70 8.13 13.93
C THR A 79 -1.70 9.17 15.06
N LYS A 80 -0.66 10.01 15.12
CA LYS A 80 -0.51 11.11 16.08
C LYS A 80 -1.06 12.45 15.57
N ALA A 81 -1.47 12.52 14.31
CA ALA A 81 -2.02 13.74 13.73
C ALA A 81 -3.46 14.00 14.22
N LYS A 82 -3.91 15.25 14.16
CA LYS A 82 -5.30 15.60 14.46
C LYS A 82 -6.23 15.02 13.40
N PRO A 83 -7.40 14.49 13.78
CA PRO A 83 -8.38 13.96 12.83
C PRO A 83 -9.22 15.08 12.20
N ASP A 84 -8.56 16.10 11.65
CA ASP A 84 -9.19 17.29 11.07
C ASP A 84 -9.08 17.33 9.52
N GLY A 85 -8.47 16.31 8.92
CA GLY A 85 -8.32 16.17 7.47
C GLY A 85 -7.15 16.95 6.86
N TYR A 86 -6.38 17.71 7.64
CA TYR A 86 -5.22 18.45 7.12
C TYR A 86 -3.93 17.64 7.09
N THR A 87 -3.97 16.39 7.55
CA THR A 87 -2.89 15.41 7.39
C THR A 87 -3.47 14.09 6.92
N ILE A 88 -3.04 13.65 5.74
CA ILE A 88 -3.36 12.34 5.17
C ILE A 88 -2.09 11.63 4.76
N ILE A 89 -2.16 10.33 4.50
CA ILE A 89 -1.03 9.52 4.02
C ILE A 89 -1.42 8.73 2.78
N LEU A 90 -0.46 8.54 1.88
CA LEU A 90 -0.51 7.50 0.86
C LEU A 90 0.51 6.43 1.23
N ALA A 91 0.05 5.27 1.67
CA ALA A 91 0.90 4.21 2.20
C ALA A 91 0.61 2.87 1.52
N ASN A 92 1.63 2.01 1.45
CA ASN A 92 1.53 0.67 0.89
C ASN A 92 1.27 -0.40 1.96
N ASN A 93 0.86 -1.59 1.52
CA ASN A 93 0.59 -2.72 2.42
C ASN A 93 1.82 -3.16 3.23
N ALA A 94 3.02 -3.03 2.70
CA ALA A 94 4.22 -3.40 3.44
C ALA A 94 4.38 -2.54 4.69
N SER A 95 4.27 -1.21 4.56
CA SER A 95 4.37 -0.30 5.70
C SER A 95 3.18 -0.38 6.66
N LEU A 96 2.00 -0.75 6.18
CA LEU A 96 0.77 -0.80 6.98
C LEU A 96 0.60 -2.16 7.67
N VAL A 97 0.55 -3.24 6.88
CA VAL A 97 0.16 -4.57 7.36
C VAL A 97 1.36 -5.41 7.76
N PHE A 98 2.36 -5.52 6.89
CA PHE A 98 3.47 -6.44 7.14
C PHE A 98 4.32 -5.98 8.32
N ARG A 99 4.64 -4.67 8.38
CA ARG A 99 5.45 -4.13 9.48
C ARG A 99 4.75 -4.21 10.83
N SER A 100 3.45 -3.95 10.91
CA SER A 100 2.70 -4.04 12.18
C SER A 100 2.68 -5.45 12.78
N ILE A 101 2.82 -6.48 11.94
CA ILE A 101 2.88 -7.88 12.38
C ILE A 101 4.31 -8.30 12.71
N LEU A 102 5.28 -7.95 11.84
CA LEU A 102 6.66 -8.44 11.97
C LEU A 102 7.47 -7.71 13.01
N ASP A 103 7.19 -6.45 13.23
CA ASP A 103 7.95 -5.59 14.15
C ASP A 103 7.03 -4.61 14.89
N PRO A 104 6.14 -5.15 15.74
CA PRO A 104 5.16 -4.34 16.48
C PRO A 104 5.80 -3.38 17.47
N LYS A 105 7.12 -3.50 17.74
CA LYS A 105 7.84 -2.57 18.60
C LYS A 105 8.19 -1.27 17.88
N THR A 106 8.51 -1.35 16.58
CA THR A 106 8.84 -0.17 15.74
C THR A 106 7.65 0.29 14.90
N ALA A 107 6.63 -0.56 14.68
CA ALA A 107 5.38 -0.24 14.01
C ALA A 107 4.24 -0.32 15.03
N ASN A 108 4.26 0.61 16.00
CA ASN A 108 3.32 0.64 17.12
C ASN A 108 1.99 1.27 16.73
N TYR A 109 1.28 0.63 15.79
CA TYR A 109 -0.07 0.98 15.35
C TYR A 109 -0.82 -0.27 14.88
N ASN A 110 -2.14 -0.21 14.96
CA ASN A 110 -3.02 -1.19 14.38
C ASN A 110 -3.68 -0.61 13.11
N PRO A 111 -3.37 -1.12 11.91
CA PRO A 111 -3.90 -0.58 10.66
C PRO A 111 -5.43 -0.68 10.53
N LEU A 112 -6.08 -1.48 11.38
CA LEU A 112 -7.53 -1.69 11.37
C LEU A 112 -8.31 -0.72 12.28
N THR A 113 -7.65 -0.09 13.26
CA THR A 113 -8.29 0.76 14.28
C THR A 113 -7.73 2.16 14.35
N ASP A 114 -6.44 2.34 14.05
CA ASP A 114 -5.73 3.61 14.28
C ASP A 114 -5.72 4.52 13.04
N LEU A 115 -6.35 4.06 11.96
CA LEU A 115 -6.43 4.75 10.67
C LEU A 115 -7.88 4.78 10.16
N THR A 116 -8.23 5.87 9.47
CA THR A 116 -9.47 5.97 8.69
C THR A 116 -9.14 5.72 7.22
N PRO A 117 -9.61 4.63 6.59
CA PRO A 117 -9.42 4.41 5.16
C PRO A 117 -10.11 5.49 4.34
N LEU A 118 -9.46 5.99 3.29
CA LEU A 118 -10.03 6.98 2.37
C LEU A 118 -10.20 6.43 0.95
N GLY A 119 -9.55 5.31 0.64
CA GLY A 119 -9.71 4.59 -0.61
C GLY A 119 -8.40 3.97 -1.11
N LEU A 120 -8.53 2.83 -1.79
CA LEU A 120 -7.45 2.24 -2.55
C LEU A 120 -7.10 3.15 -3.72
N ALA A 121 -5.81 3.32 -4.00
CA ALA A 121 -5.33 4.20 -5.07
C ALA A 121 -4.71 3.45 -6.24
N MET A 122 -3.98 2.40 -5.97
CA MET A 122 -3.27 1.67 -7.02
C MET A 122 -2.86 0.27 -6.59
N ARG A 123 -2.59 -0.57 -7.60
CA ARG A 123 -1.97 -1.88 -7.45
C ARG A 123 -0.77 -2.03 -8.37
N SER A 124 0.19 -2.82 -7.93
CA SER A 124 1.29 -3.31 -8.76
C SER A 124 1.45 -4.80 -8.49
N PRO A 125 1.35 -5.65 -9.51
CA PRO A 125 1.62 -7.08 -9.31
C PRO A 125 3.05 -7.31 -8.82
N SER A 126 3.23 -8.28 -7.94
CA SER A 126 4.53 -8.88 -7.69
C SER A 126 4.79 -9.95 -8.73
N ILE A 127 6.04 -10.09 -9.15
CA ILE A 127 6.48 -11.10 -10.11
C ILE A 127 7.62 -11.91 -9.53
N PHE A 128 7.56 -13.24 -9.69
CA PHE A 128 8.75 -14.06 -9.61
C PHE A 128 9.41 -14.07 -10.98
N ALA A 129 10.66 -13.63 -11.04
CA ALA A 129 11.44 -13.63 -12.29
C ALA A 129 12.81 -14.30 -12.08
N VAL A 130 13.33 -14.85 -13.16
CA VAL A 130 14.63 -15.51 -13.23
C VAL A 130 15.42 -14.97 -14.41
N ARG A 131 16.70 -15.29 -14.54
CA ARG A 131 17.45 -14.94 -15.74
C ARG A 131 16.85 -15.61 -16.98
N GLY A 132 16.97 -14.97 -18.13
CA GLY A 132 16.47 -15.48 -19.41
C GLY A 132 17.04 -16.85 -19.81
N ASP A 133 18.30 -17.14 -19.39
CA ASP A 133 19.02 -18.39 -19.63
C ASP A 133 18.87 -19.45 -18.53
N ALA A 134 18.02 -19.21 -17.50
CA ALA A 134 17.78 -20.17 -16.44
C ALA A 134 17.28 -21.52 -16.98
N PRO A 135 17.67 -22.67 -16.35
CA PRO A 135 17.35 -24.02 -16.84
C PRO A 135 15.88 -24.40 -16.71
N TYR A 136 15.09 -23.63 -15.98
CA TYR A 136 13.64 -23.79 -15.81
C TYR A 136 12.90 -22.65 -16.51
N ARG A 137 11.83 -23.00 -17.25
CA ARG A 137 11.09 -22.05 -18.10
C ARG A 137 9.73 -21.63 -17.54
N ASN A 138 9.21 -22.39 -16.59
CA ASN A 138 7.90 -22.18 -15.99
C ASN A 138 7.91 -22.54 -14.50
N PHE A 139 6.78 -22.28 -13.82
CA PHE A 139 6.67 -22.48 -12.38
C PHE A 139 6.86 -23.95 -11.97
N LYS A 140 6.32 -24.90 -12.74
CA LYS A 140 6.43 -26.32 -12.44
C LYS A 140 7.90 -26.76 -12.49
N GLU A 141 8.59 -26.44 -13.56
CA GLU A 141 10.02 -26.77 -13.73
C GLU A 141 10.89 -26.12 -12.63
N LEU A 142 10.59 -24.86 -12.25
CA LEU A 142 11.28 -24.17 -11.15
C LEU A 142 11.11 -24.91 -9.83
N VAL A 143 9.88 -25.32 -9.49
CA VAL A 143 9.57 -26.07 -8.26
C VAL A 143 10.25 -27.44 -8.26
N GLU A 144 10.21 -28.16 -9.39
CA GLU A 144 10.90 -29.46 -9.53
C GLU A 144 12.42 -29.31 -9.39
N TYR A 145 13.00 -28.31 -10.02
CA TYR A 145 14.42 -28.01 -9.89
C TYR A 145 14.80 -27.69 -8.45
N ALA A 146 14.02 -26.84 -7.77
CA ALA A 146 14.26 -26.48 -6.39
C ALA A 146 14.25 -27.68 -5.45
N LYS A 147 13.27 -28.59 -5.60
CA LYS A 147 13.18 -29.83 -4.81
C LYS A 147 14.35 -30.78 -5.05
N LYS A 148 14.85 -30.86 -6.27
CA LYS A 148 16.04 -31.67 -6.61
C LYS A 148 17.36 -31.03 -6.17
N ASN A 149 17.37 -29.74 -5.91
CA ASN A 149 18.56 -28.94 -5.56
C ASN A 149 18.32 -28.12 -4.30
N PRO A 150 18.09 -28.73 -3.11
CA PRO A 150 17.77 -28.01 -1.90
C PRO A 150 18.84 -26.98 -1.54
N GLY A 151 18.41 -25.77 -1.19
CA GLY A 151 19.30 -24.68 -0.82
C GLY A 151 20.00 -23.96 -1.99
N LYS A 152 19.77 -24.35 -3.25
CA LYS A 152 20.40 -23.73 -4.43
C LYS A 152 19.62 -22.56 -5.02
N LEU A 153 18.30 -22.49 -4.80
CA LEU A 153 17.51 -21.37 -5.30
C LEU A 153 17.43 -20.23 -4.27
N ARG A 154 18.32 -19.26 -4.43
CA ARG A 154 18.36 -18.01 -3.66
C ARG A 154 17.54 -16.96 -4.41
N VAL A 155 16.58 -16.37 -3.73
CA VAL A 155 15.58 -15.47 -4.32
C VAL A 155 15.68 -14.09 -3.68
N GLY A 156 16.15 -13.12 -4.45
CA GLY A 156 16.28 -11.73 -4.01
C GLY A 156 14.93 -11.07 -3.78
N THR A 157 14.84 -10.30 -2.71
CA THR A 157 13.67 -9.50 -2.34
C THR A 157 14.08 -8.07 -2.02
N ALA A 158 13.12 -7.14 -1.96
CA ALA A 158 13.40 -5.73 -1.69
C ALA A 158 13.73 -5.42 -0.22
N GLY A 159 13.86 -6.44 0.62
CA GLY A 159 14.22 -6.30 2.03
C GLY A 159 13.47 -7.24 2.94
N VAL A 160 13.88 -7.27 4.20
CA VAL A 160 13.20 -8.03 5.26
C VAL A 160 11.79 -7.48 5.46
N GLY A 161 10.79 -8.35 5.50
CA GLY A 161 9.38 -7.99 5.65
C GLY A 161 8.77 -7.38 4.40
N SER A 162 9.44 -7.44 3.25
CA SER A 162 8.88 -6.99 1.98
C SER A 162 7.81 -7.96 1.46
N VAL A 163 6.90 -7.45 0.63
CA VAL A 163 5.90 -8.28 -0.09
C VAL A 163 6.57 -9.44 -0.81
N GLY A 164 7.72 -9.21 -1.45
CA GLY A 164 8.48 -10.24 -2.16
C GLY A 164 8.94 -11.38 -1.25
N GLU A 165 9.40 -11.08 -0.04
CA GLU A 165 9.78 -12.12 0.92
C GLU A 165 8.57 -13.00 1.29
N PHE A 166 7.42 -12.38 1.55
CA PHE A 166 6.20 -13.14 1.84
C PHE A 166 5.72 -13.97 0.65
N CYS A 167 5.89 -13.50 -0.58
CA CYS A 167 5.63 -14.32 -1.76
C CYS A 167 6.53 -15.56 -1.82
N VAL A 168 7.84 -15.43 -1.53
CA VAL A 168 8.75 -16.59 -1.46
C VAL A 168 8.29 -17.58 -0.39
N ARG A 169 7.89 -17.11 0.79
CA ARG A 169 7.36 -17.95 1.88
C ARG A 169 6.04 -18.63 1.49
N THR A 170 5.15 -17.91 0.81
CA THR A 170 3.89 -18.47 0.28
C THR A 170 4.18 -19.60 -0.71
N ILE A 171 5.13 -19.40 -1.64
CA ILE A 171 5.54 -20.46 -2.58
C ILE A 171 6.08 -21.67 -1.82
N ASN A 172 6.95 -21.46 -0.83
CA ASN A 172 7.49 -22.55 -0.03
C ASN A 172 6.40 -23.33 0.70
N THR A 173 5.45 -22.65 1.33
CA THR A 173 4.33 -23.27 2.04
C THR A 173 3.44 -24.07 1.10
N ALA A 174 3.14 -23.51 -0.09
CA ALA A 174 2.27 -24.14 -1.07
C ALA A 174 2.91 -25.32 -1.82
N THR A 175 4.24 -25.31 -2.00
CA THR A 175 4.92 -26.25 -2.89
C THR A 175 5.96 -27.12 -2.23
N GLY A 176 6.49 -26.74 -1.06
CA GLY A 176 7.65 -27.38 -0.44
C GLY A 176 8.96 -27.18 -1.21
N ALA A 177 9.07 -26.12 -2.03
CA ALA A 177 10.22 -25.88 -2.91
C ALA A 177 11.54 -25.58 -2.17
N GLY A 178 11.48 -25.05 -0.94
CA GLY A 178 12.68 -24.74 -0.16
C GLY A 178 13.50 -23.58 -0.74
N LEU A 179 12.83 -22.57 -1.33
CA LEU A 179 13.44 -21.35 -1.82
C LEU A 179 14.04 -20.55 -0.67
N ILE A 180 15.21 -19.94 -0.85
CA ILE A 180 15.89 -19.14 0.18
C ILE A 180 15.70 -17.65 -0.13
N PRO A 181 14.92 -16.89 0.65
CA PRO A 181 14.80 -15.45 0.45
C PRO A 181 16.11 -14.76 0.86
N ILE A 182 16.63 -13.90 -0.01
CA ILE A 182 17.80 -13.05 0.23
C ILE A 182 17.34 -11.60 0.22
N PRO A 183 17.28 -10.93 1.39
CA PRO A 183 16.85 -9.54 1.48
C PRO A 183 17.95 -8.59 1.01
N PHE A 184 17.63 -7.74 0.04
CA PHE A 184 18.48 -6.64 -0.41
C PHE A 184 18.00 -5.30 0.19
N THR A 185 18.79 -4.24 0.04
CA THR A 185 18.43 -2.89 0.48
C THR A 185 17.45 -2.18 -0.49
N GLY A 186 16.77 -2.92 -1.35
CA GLY A 186 15.82 -2.43 -2.34
C GLY A 186 15.78 -3.30 -3.58
N ALA A 187 14.92 -2.93 -4.53
CA ALA A 187 14.70 -3.71 -5.75
C ALA A 187 15.91 -3.68 -6.71
N SER A 188 16.51 -2.51 -6.93
CA SER A 188 17.62 -2.37 -7.91
C SER A 188 18.84 -3.22 -7.58
N PRO A 189 19.34 -3.30 -6.32
CA PRO A 189 20.42 -4.21 -5.98
C PRO A 189 20.07 -5.69 -6.21
N ALA A 190 18.81 -6.10 -5.96
CA ALA A 190 18.37 -7.47 -6.21
C ALA A 190 18.36 -7.80 -7.71
N VAL A 191 17.88 -6.88 -8.56
CA VAL A 191 17.93 -7.03 -10.04
C VAL A 191 19.37 -7.15 -10.52
N SER A 192 20.28 -6.29 -10.05
CA SER A 192 21.70 -6.36 -10.42
C SER A 192 22.33 -7.69 -10.00
N ALA A 193 22.02 -8.18 -8.80
CA ALA A 193 22.51 -9.48 -8.32
C ALA A 193 22.00 -10.66 -9.17
N LEU A 194 20.73 -10.62 -9.61
CA LEU A 194 20.19 -11.64 -10.51
C LEU A 194 20.86 -11.61 -11.88
N LEU A 195 20.99 -10.44 -12.49
CA LEU A 195 21.63 -10.29 -13.79
C LEU A 195 23.11 -10.71 -13.75
N GLY A 196 23.79 -10.43 -12.63
CA GLY A 196 25.16 -10.87 -12.37
C GLY A 196 25.31 -12.36 -12.01
N GLY A 197 24.21 -13.12 -11.89
CA GLY A 197 24.27 -14.56 -11.56
C GLY A 197 24.62 -14.84 -10.08
N HIS A 198 24.50 -13.86 -9.19
CA HIS A 198 24.76 -14.02 -7.76
C HIS A 198 23.60 -14.65 -7.01
N ILE A 199 22.41 -14.63 -7.57
CA ILE A 199 21.19 -15.28 -7.10
C ILE A 199 20.43 -15.88 -8.28
N GLU A 200 19.48 -16.79 -8.02
CA GLU A 200 18.82 -17.59 -9.05
C GLU A 200 17.43 -17.03 -9.43
N GLY A 201 16.85 -16.19 -8.59
CA GLY A 201 15.56 -15.55 -8.86
C GLY A 201 15.36 -14.28 -8.04
N ILE A 202 14.30 -13.56 -8.36
CA ILE A 202 13.83 -12.40 -7.59
C ILE A 202 12.31 -12.44 -7.45
N VAL A 203 11.78 -11.87 -6.35
CA VAL A 203 10.37 -11.49 -6.25
C VAL A 203 10.28 -10.01 -5.92
N LEU A 204 9.81 -9.23 -6.89
CA LEU A 204 9.76 -7.76 -6.83
C LEU A 204 8.45 -7.25 -7.45
N ALA A 205 8.20 -5.94 -7.37
CA ALA A 205 7.14 -5.29 -8.15
C ALA A 205 7.41 -5.44 -9.66
N LEU A 206 6.38 -5.76 -10.43
CA LEU A 206 6.48 -6.00 -11.88
C LEU A 206 7.17 -4.83 -12.61
N GLY A 207 6.83 -3.59 -12.24
CA GLY A 207 7.37 -2.40 -12.89
C GLY A 207 8.90 -2.31 -12.85
N THR A 208 9.53 -2.83 -11.80
CA THR A 208 10.99 -2.79 -11.65
C THR A 208 11.73 -3.67 -12.64
N VAL A 209 11.08 -4.65 -13.23
CA VAL A 209 11.68 -5.64 -14.13
C VAL A 209 11.11 -5.64 -15.54
N THR A 210 10.10 -4.82 -15.81
CA THR A 210 9.38 -4.79 -17.10
C THR A 210 10.31 -4.63 -18.31
N ALA A 211 11.31 -3.74 -18.24
CA ALA A 211 12.28 -3.54 -19.31
C ALA A 211 13.13 -4.79 -19.54
N HIS A 212 13.54 -5.47 -18.48
CA HIS A 212 14.34 -6.70 -18.56
C HIS A 212 13.52 -7.90 -19.05
N LEU A 213 12.22 -7.95 -18.76
CA LEU A 213 11.32 -8.96 -19.33
C LEU A 213 11.15 -8.76 -20.84
N ARG A 214 10.95 -7.52 -21.28
CA ARG A 214 10.78 -7.18 -22.71
C ARG A 214 12.07 -7.43 -23.52
N SER A 215 13.23 -7.23 -22.93
CA SER A 215 14.53 -7.53 -23.59
C SER A 215 14.90 -9.01 -23.58
N GLY A 216 14.17 -9.86 -22.83
CA GLY A 216 14.52 -11.26 -22.63
C GLY A 216 15.69 -11.52 -21.67
N ALA A 217 16.27 -10.48 -21.07
CA ALA A 217 17.30 -10.62 -20.04
C ALA A 217 16.78 -11.35 -18.80
N LEU A 218 15.50 -11.13 -18.48
CA LEU A 218 14.77 -11.87 -17.46
C LEU A 218 13.58 -12.60 -18.07
N ARG A 219 13.17 -13.69 -17.41
CA ARG A 219 11.94 -14.45 -17.68
C ARG A 219 11.02 -14.40 -16.48
N GLY A 220 9.76 -13.99 -16.71
CA GLY A 220 8.70 -14.09 -15.70
C GLY A 220 8.27 -15.55 -15.50
N ILE A 221 7.99 -15.92 -14.27
CA ILE A 221 7.57 -17.27 -13.89
C ILE A 221 6.13 -17.30 -13.39
N VAL A 222 5.77 -16.40 -12.49
CA VAL A 222 4.42 -16.29 -11.91
C VAL A 222 4.18 -14.86 -11.43
N LEU A 223 2.92 -14.40 -11.58
CA LEU A 223 2.44 -13.09 -11.08
C LEU A 223 1.54 -13.27 -9.86
N SER A 224 1.46 -12.24 -9.03
CA SER A 224 0.46 -12.18 -7.96
C SER A 224 -0.96 -11.95 -8.48
N SER A 225 -1.09 -11.23 -9.60
CA SER A 225 -2.35 -10.99 -10.30
C SER A 225 -2.07 -10.78 -11.79
N LYS A 226 -3.08 -10.99 -12.65
CA LYS A 226 -2.96 -10.79 -14.11
C LYS A 226 -2.55 -9.35 -14.43
N TYR A 227 -1.79 -9.21 -15.48
CA TYR A 227 -1.35 -7.91 -15.99
C TYR A 227 -1.47 -7.89 -17.52
N PRO A 228 -2.11 -6.87 -18.12
CA PRO A 228 -2.43 -6.86 -19.56
C PRO A 228 -1.23 -6.99 -20.50
N ASP A 229 -0.08 -6.40 -20.13
CA ASP A 229 1.15 -6.43 -20.97
C ASP A 229 1.88 -7.80 -20.91
N PHE A 230 1.51 -8.68 -19.98
CA PHE A 230 2.08 -10.02 -19.80
C PHE A 230 0.96 -11.06 -19.58
N PRO A 231 0.05 -11.23 -20.56
CA PRO A 231 -1.15 -12.07 -20.39
C PRO A 231 -0.81 -13.56 -20.23
N ASP A 232 0.33 -14.00 -20.75
CA ASP A 232 0.76 -15.40 -20.71
C ASP A 232 1.38 -15.81 -19.35
N LEU A 233 1.75 -14.85 -18.50
CA LEU A 233 2.27 -15.17 -17.18
C LEU A 233 1.13 -15.64 -16.26
N PRO A 234 1.27 -16.84 -15.66
CA PRO A 234 0.24 -17.39 -14.80
C PRO A 234 0.24 -16.73 -13.41
N THR A 235 -0.88 -16.88 -12.74
CA THR A 235 -1.03 -16.67 -11.29
C THR A 235 -0.98 -18.01 -10.56
N MET A 236 -0.82 -17.99 -9.22
CA MET A 236 -0.88 -19.22 -8.41
C MET A 236 -2.20 -19.96 -8.56
N ALA A 237 -3.33 -19.23 -8.67
CA ALA A 237 -4.65 -19.82 -8.87
C ALA A 237 -4.77 -20.58 -10.20
N GLU A 238 -4.24 -20.02 -11.29
CA GLU A 238 -4.20 -20.69 -12.60
C GLU A 238 -3.28 -21.91 -12.61
N LEU A 239 -2.31 -21.95 -11.70
CA LEU A 239 -1.43 -23.11 -11.49
C LEU A 239 -2.02 -24.17 -10.52
N GLY A 240 -3.25 -23.94 -10.03
CA GLY A 240 -3.97 -24.88 -9.15
C GLY A 240 -3.63 -24.75 -7.65
N TYR A 241 -2.99 -23.67 -7.24
CA TYR A 241 -2.69 -23.40 -5.83
C TYR A 241 -3.75 -22.47 -5.22
N SER A 242 -4.23 -22.80 -4.02
CA SER A 242 -5.24 -22.03 -3.31
C SER A 242 -4.75 -20.70 -2.76
N GLU A 243 -3.44 -20.61 -2.42
CA GLU A 243 -2.85 -19.42 -1.83
C GLU A 243 -2.29 -18.50 -2.91
N PRO A 244 -2.90 -17.33 -3.16
CA PRO A 244 -2.36 -16.36 -4.11
C PRO A 244 -1.10 -15.68 -3.54
N LEU A 245 -0.20 -15.24 -4.41
CA LEU A 245 0.89 -14.35 -4.02
C LEU A 245 0.35 -12.98 -3.59
N PHE A 246 1.10 -12.29 -2.76
CA PHE A 246 0.80 -10.90 -2.40
C PHE A 246 1.19 -9.97 -3.54
N GLY A 247 0.25 -9.10 -3.94
CA GLY A 247 0.54 -7.92 -4.74
C GLY A 247 0.91 -6.74 -3.84
N ILE A 248 1.42 -5.69 -4.45
CA ILE A 248 1.60 -4.41 -3.78
C ILE A 248 0.33 -3.59 -4.03
N TRP A 249 -0.26 -3.07 -2.98
CA TRP A 249 -1.30 -2.06 -3.09
C TRP A 249 -0.92 -0.82 -2.28
N VAL A 250 -1.45 0.31 -2.69
CA VAL A 250 -1.23 1.61 -2.05
C VAL A 250 -2.57 2.30 -1.91
N ALA A 251 -2.80 2.89 -0.75
CA ALA A 251 -4.09 3.49 -0.41
C ALA A 251 -3.93 4.76 0.42
N PHE A 252 -4.94 5.61 0.37
CA PHE A 252 -5.03 6.82 1.17
C PHE A 252 -5.70 6.53 2.52
N PHE A 253 -5.15 7.16 3.57
CA PHE A 253 -5.69 7.11 4.93
C PHE A 253 -5.62 8.48 5.61
N GLY A 254 -6.55 8.70 6.52
CA GLY A 254 -6.48 9.72 7.55
C GLY A 254 -6.23 9.11 8.94
N PRO A 255 -5.99 9.93 9.98
CA PRO A 255 -5.95 9.44 11.37
C PRO A 255 -7.30 8.87 11.77
N ALA A 256 -7.30 8.02 12.81
CA ALA A 256 -8.54 7.47 13.36
C ALA A 256 -9.50 8.58 13.82
N GLY A 257 -10.79 8.37 13.65
CA GLY A 257 -11.82 9.33 14.10
C GLY A 257 -11.98 10.54 13.18
N LEU A 258 -11.57 10.44 11.91
CA LEU A 258 -11.80 11.51 10.94
C LEU A 258 -13.31 11.80 10.81
N PRO A 259 -13.77 13.06 10.95
CA PRO A 259 -15.18 13.42 10.85
C PRO A 259 -15.80 13.05 9.50
N ALA A 260 -17.06 12.65 9.50
CA ALA A 260 -17.75 12.18 8.29
C ALA A 260 -17.89 13.27 7.21
N ASP A 261 -18.04 14.52 7.58
CA ASP A 261 -18.09 15.67 6.67
C ASP A 261 -16.72 15.94 6.02
N VAL A 262 -15.62 15.75 6.74
CA VAL A 262 -14.25 15.82 6.22
C VAL A 262 -13.99 14.66 5.24
N ALA A 263 -14.29 13.43 5.64
CA ALA A 263 -14.19 12.26 4.79
C ALA A 263 -15.06 12.39 3.52
N GLY A 264 -16.28 12.95 3.66
CA GLY A 264 -17.20 13.23 2.58
C GLY A 264 -16.70 14.25 1.54
N LYS A 265 -15.64 15.01 1.86
CA LYS A 265 -14.94 15.89 0.90
C LYS A 265 -13.69 15.23 0.33
N LEU A 266 -12.92 14.53 1.17
CA LEU A 266 -11.67 13.90 0.74
C LEU A 266 -11.93 12.71 -0.19
N VAL A 267 -12.83 11.80 0.15
CA VAL A 267 -13.04 10.55 -0.60
C VAL A 267 -13.43 10.81 -2.05
N PRO A 268 -14.40 11.68 -2.39
CA PRO A 268 -14.73 11.95 -3.79
C PRO A 268 -13.58 12.61 -4.56
N ALA A 269 -12.82 13.51 -3.94
CA ALA A 269 -11.68 14.16 -4.58
C ALA A 269 -10.54 13.18 -4.88
N LEU A 270 -10.26 12.27 -3.96
CA LEU A 270 -9.30 11.18 -4.13
C LEU A 270 -9.76 10.20 -5.22
N GLU A 271 -11.05 9.79 -5.19
CA GLU A 271 -11.64 8.92 -6.21
C GLU A 271 -11.50 9.53 -7.60
N HIS A 272 -11.82 10.83 -7.75
CA HIS A 272 -11.68 11.55 -9.02
C HIS A 272 -10.25 11.47 -9.54
N ALA A 273 -9.26 11.81 -8.72
CA ALA A 273 -7.85 11.75 -9.09
C ALA A 273 -7.38 10.33 -9.45
N ILE A 274 -7.79 9.32 -8.67
CA ILE A 274 -7.42 7.91 -8.92
C ILE A 274 -7.99 7.41 -10.25
N LYS A 275 -9.20 7.83 -10.61
CA LYS A 275 -9.89 7.44 -11.85
C LYS A 275 -9.45 8.28 -13.06
N SER A 276 -8.55 9.25 -12.89
CA SER A 276 -8.07 10.11 -13.97
C SER A 276 -7.32 9.30 -15.04
N PRO A 277 -7.74 9.34 -16.32
CA PRO A 277 -7.03 8.68 -17.42
C PRO A 277 -5.59 9.19 -17.58
N ASP A 278 -5.34 10.47 -17.31
CA ASP A 278 -4.02 11.09 -17.41
C ASP A 278 -3.06 10.52 -16.38
N ILE A 279 -3.54 10.31 -15.14
CA ILE A 279 -2.76 9.68 -14.09
C ILE A 279 -2.49 8.21 -14.43
N ALA A 280 -3.50 7.49 -14.90
CA ALA A 280 -3.33 6.10 -15.34
C ALA A 280 -2.29 5.98 -16.46
N ALA A 281 -2.31 6.88 -17.45
CA ALA A 281 -1.34 6.92 -18.54
C ALA A 281 0.09 7.21 -18.04
N LYS A 282 0.25 8.09 -17.05
CA LYS A 282 1.57 8.40 -16.45
C LYS A 282 2.14 7.23 -15.63
N LEU A 283 1.28 6.46 -14.94
CA LEU A 283 1.71 5.41 -14.01
C LEU A 283 1.84 4.03 -14.67
N LYS A 284 1.07 3.73 -15.72
CA LYS A 284 1.10 2.44 -16.42
C LYS A 284 2.50 2.02 -16.91
N PRO A 285 3.34 2.90 -17.51
CA PRO A 285 4.68 2.52 -17.93
C PRO A 285 5.59 2.06 -16.78
N LEU A 286 5.27 2.46 -15.55
CA LEU A 286 5.96 2.08 -14.31
C LEU A 286 5.42 0.77 -13.72
N GLY A 287 4.54 0.05 -14.41
CA GLY A 287 3.90 -1.19 -13.92
C GLY A 287 2.89 -0.95 -12.79
N ILE A 288 2.35 0.27 -12.70
CA ILE A 288 1.38 0.69 -11.69
C ILE A 288 0.02 0.81 -12.35
N LEU A 289 -0.98 0.13 -11.80
CA LEU A 289 -2.37 0.23 -12.22
C LEU A 289 -3.13 1.08 -11.20
N THR A 290 -3.71 2.19 -11.66
CA THR A 290 -4.66 2.93 -10.82
C THR A 290 -5.93 2.10 -10.68
N GLU A 291 -6.37 1.91 -9.45
CA GLU A 291 -7.56 1.14 -9.12
C GLU A 291 -8.21 1.73 -7.89
N TYR A 292 -9.41 2.26 -8.05
CA TYR A 292 -10.18 2.75 -6.92
C TYR A 292 -10.99 1.63 -6.27
N SER A 293 -10.86 1.49 -4.96
CA SER A 293 -11.78 0.72 -4.11
C SER A 293 -12.21 1.59 -2.94
N PRO A 294 -13.52 1.65 -2.62
CA PRO A 294 -14.03 2.51 -1.57
C PRO A 294 -13.54 2.08 -0.17
N PRO A 295 -13.64 2.99 0.83
CA PRO A 295 -13.08 2.78 2.18
C PRO A 295 -13.50 1.48 2.87
N ASP A 296 -14.76 1.08 2.75
CA ASP A 296 -15.31 -0.13 3.36
C ASP A 296 -14.73 -1.41 2.75
N ARG A 297 -14.60 -1.46 1.43
CA ARG A 297 -13.96 -2.58 0.72
C ARG A 297 -12.47 -2.65 1.03
N LEU A 298 -11.78 -1.49 1.03
CA LEU A 298 -10.37 -1.42 1.41
C LEU A 298 -10.15 -1.98 2.83
N LEU A 299 -11.00 -1.62 3.80
CA LEU A 299 -10.90 -2.14 5.17
C LEU A 299 -11.09 -3.66 5.23
N ALA A 300 -12.01 -4.22 4.44
CA ALA A 300 -12.21 -5.66 4.35
C ALA A 300 -10.97 -6.38 3.75
N GLU A 301 -10.35 -5.79 2.74
CA GLU A 301 -9.12 -6.31 2.14
C GLU A 301 -7.95 -6.28 3.13
N ILE A 302 -7.77 -5.19 3.87
CA ILE A 302 -6.73 -5.08 4.91
C ILE A 302 -6.91 -6.16 5.98
N ARG A 303 -8.15 -6.42 6.44
CA ARG A 303 -8.43 -7.49 7.41
C ARG A 303 -8.05 -8.87 6.88
N ASN A 304 -8.36 -9.15 5.62
CA ASN A 304 -8.02 -10.41 5.00
C ASN A 304 -6.50 -10.57 4.84
N GLU A 305 -5.83 -9.53 4.36
CA GLU A 305 -4.38 -9.56 4.18
C GLU A 305 -3.66 -9.67 5.52
N HIS A 306 -4.10 -8.93 6.54
CA HIS A 306 -3.54 -9.00 7.89
C HIS A 306 -3.56 -10.44 8.43
N ARG A 307 -4.71 -11.13 8.36
CA ARG A 307 -4.80 -12.55 8.79
C ARG A 307 -3.85 -13.44 8.01
N ARG A 308 -3.79 -13.31 6.69
CA ARG A 308 -2.91 -14.12 5.83
C ARG A 308 -1.44 -13.89 6.15
N VAL A 309 -1.04 -12.63 6.31
CA VAL A 309 0.34 -12.27 6.67
C VAL A 309 0.71 -12.84 8.04
N GLU A 310 -0.19 -12.72 9.02
CA GLU A 310 0.01 -13.26 10.36
C GLU A 310 0.16 -14.80 10.33
N ASP A 311 -0.71 -15.51 9.62
CA ASP A 311 -0.65 -16.96 9.46
C ASP A 311 0.67 -17.41 8.81
N ILE A 312 1.10 -16.75 7.75
CA ILE A 312 2.36 -17.07 7.08
C ILE A 312 3.55 -16.74 7.98
N ALA A 313 3.51 -15.62 8.68
CA ALA A 313 4.57 -15.24 9.62
C ALA A 313 4.75 -16.26 10.73
N LYS A 314 3.64 -16.76 11.33
CA LYS A 314 3.67 -17.83 12.35
C LYS A 314 4.21 -19.14 11.78
N LYS A 315 3.66 -19.61 10.64
CA LYS A 315 4.10 -20.86 9.97
C LYS A 315 5.58 -20.81 9.55
N SER A 316 6.10 -19.64 9.26
CA SER A 316 7.50 -19.42 8.86
C SER A 316 8.44 -19.10 10.03
N GLY A 317 7.94 -19.08 11.28
CA GLY A 317 8.75 -18.76 12.47
C GLY A 317 9.25 -17.32 12.55
N LEU A 318 8.62 -16.38 11.82
CA LEU A 318 8.98 -14.96 11.86
C LEU A 318 8.42 -14.26 13.10
N VAL A 319 7.29 -14.74 13.60
CA VAL A 319 6.64 -14.29 14.83
C VAL A 319 6.23 -15.49 15.67
N LYS A 320 6.06 -15.29 16.99
CA LYS A 320 5.65 -16.34 17.93
C LYS A 320 4.15 -16.59 17.89
#